data_d56face274153c3c0fba87889c5af675
#
_entry.id   d56face274153c3c0fba87889c5af675
#
_cell.length_a   1.000
_cell.length_b   1.000
_cell.length_c   1.000
_cell.angle_alpha   90.00
_cell.angle_beta   90.00
_cell.angle_gamma   90.00
#
_symmetry.space_group_name_H-M   'P 1'
#
loop_
_entity.id
_entity.type
_entity.pdbx_description
1 polymer ?
#
loop_
_entity_poly.entity_id
_entity_poly.type
_entity_poly.pdbx_seq_one_letter_code
_entity_poly.pdbx_strand_id
1 'polypeptide(L)'
;MEQKSLFAKLKMIFPKKERRYFVLLFFLILIGTVFEFLGVSLILPLVNLLISPEQLSDKAWYRLLNRVLPIQDQNTMLLVLVLLIIAVYIVKNLYAIYMSVVQGVFLARNRVNTSAKLLDCFMRKPYTFHLQHNSAEVIRAINSDVSSAYDIVSSIMNLITNGLITILLIGYLVLVDFWLTISIVTGLALYSVVYFLVVRKKLKAAGEESREITVRMIKAIVQAVGGIKEVKVMGRERFFVDSYAENGESFVRIRRRLSILSGVPRRLIEILCVAGVLGLVAVKIALRQDLSAIVGSLSAFAVAAIKLMPSANSINATINGISYRMPGLNAVCEIIDDNWGTDIGQAAIDSTARARNRERKQADIRVENLSFTYPEMDEPVLHDVNITVKAGTSVGIVGVTGAGKTTLVDLILGLLEPQQGRILYGGEDIRENYEDWQARIGYIPQNIYLTDESIRANVALGLYAEQIDDEKVWKALDDAQLGDFVRGLKNGLDTKIGEMGVRLSGGQRQRIGIARALYYDPDVLFLDEATAALDTATEKAVMAAVNALSREKTCIIIAHRLTTIEDCDAIYEVKDGLVSRQR
;
A
#
# COMPACT_ATOMS: atom_id res chain seq x y z
N MET A 1 -16.90 -3.20 -10.18
CA MET A 1 -15.89 -4.06 -9.53
C MET A 1 -16.44 -5.06 -8.51
N GLU A 2 -17.57 -4.84 -7.86
CA GLU A 2 -18.15 -5.81 -6.90
C GLU A 2 -18.45 -7.20 -7.49
N GLN A 3 -18.66 -7.31 -8.80
CA GLN A 3 -19.04 -8.57 -9.46
C GLN A 3 -17.85 -9.53 -9.80
N LYS A 4 -16.60 -9.08 -9.75
CA LYS A 4 -15.46 -9.98 -10.01
C LYS A 4 -15.30 -10.96 -8.84
N SER A 5 -15.14 -12.27 -9.14
CA SER A 5 -14.91 -13.28 -8.11
C SER A 5 -13.62 -13.02 -7.33
N LEU A 6 -13.52 -13.52 -6.08
CA LEU A 6 -12.32 -13.40 -5.24
C LEU A 6 -11.06 -13.90 -5.99
N PHE A 7 -11.18 -15.01 -6.70
CA PHE A 7 -10.08 -15.58 -7.48
C PHE A 7 -9.64 -14.66 -8.63
N ALA A 8 -10.57 -13.99 -9.31
CA ALA A 8 -10.27 -13.01 -10.35
C ALA A 8 -9.51 -11.79 -9.78
N LYS A 9 -9.92 -11.30 -8.59
CA LYS A 9 -9.24 -10.20 -7.89
C LYS A 9 -7.81 -10.55 -7.50
N LEU A 10 -7.59 -11.75 -6.95
CA LEU A 10 -6.24 -12.22 -6.64
C LEU A 10 -5.37 -12.38 -7.90
N LYS A 11 -5.98 -12.81 -9.01
CA LYS A 11 -5.28 -12.90 -10.29
C LYS A 11 -4.79 -11.56 -10.82
N MET A 12 -5.41 -10.44 -10.45
CA MET A 12 -4.96 -9.09 -10.81
C MET A 12 -3.72 -8.66 -10.00
N ILE A 13 -3.67 -9.00 -8.71
CA ILE A 13 -2.56 -8.62 -7.82
C ILE A 13 -1.28 -9.41 -8.15
N PHE A 14 -1.42 -10.70 -8.52
CA PHE A 14 -0.28 -11.59 -8.73
C PHE A 14 0.04 -11.78 -10.22
N PRO A 15 1.21 -11.34 -10.71
CA PRO A 15 1.69 -11.57 -12.07
C PRO A 15 1.85 -13.09 -12.35
N LYS A 16 1.84 -13.47 -13.65
CA LYS A 16 1.92 -14.89 -14.07
C LYS A 16 3.12 -15.64 -13.47
N LYS A 17 4.25 -14.97 -13.29
CA LYS A 17 5.49 -15.56 -12.72
C LYS A 17 5.29 -15.98 -11.26
N GLU A 18 4.61 -15.16 -10.47
CA GLU A 18 4.39 -15.40 -9.05
C GLU A 18 3.30 -16.45 -8.80
N ARG A 19 2.38 -16.65 -9.73
CA ARG A 19 1.35 -17.70 -9.63
C ARG A 19 1.93 -19.12 -9.59
N ARG A 20 3.09 -19.36 -10.18
CA ARG A 20 3.79 -20.66 -10.11
C ARG A 20 4.22 -20.98 -8.67
N TYR A 21 4.58 -19.97 -7.88
CA TYR A 21 4.93 -20.17 -6.47
C TYR A 21 3.73 -20.60 -5.62
N PHE A 22 2.50 -20.19 -5.97
CA PHE A 22 1.31 -20.70 -5.28
C PHE A 22 1.10 -22.21 -5.49
N VAL A 23 1.42 -22.72 -6.66
CA VAL A 23 1.36 -24.17 -6.93
C VAL A 23 2.39 -24.90 -6.06
N LEU A 24 3.62 -24.38 -5.96
CA LEU A 24 4.64 -24.93 -5.08
C LEU A 24 4.19 -24.90 -3.61
N LEU A 25 3.68 -23.76 -3.15
CA LEU A 25 3.17 -23.61 -1.78
C LEU A 25 2.01 -24.57 -1.50
N PHE A 26 1.14 -24.80 -2.46
CA PHE A 26 0.05 -25.77 -2.32
C PHE A 26 0.58 -27.21 -2.10
N PHE A 27 1.59 -27.65 -2.86
CA PHE A 27 2.22 -28.95 -2.64
C PHE A 27 2.93 -29.04 -1.28
N LEU A 28 3.60 -27.99 -0.87
CA LEU A 28 4.20 -27.93 0.47
C LEU A 28 3.14 -27.98 1.58
N ILE A 29 1.99 -27.33 1.40
CA ILE A 29 0.84 -27.43 2.33
C ILE A 29 0.34 -28.87 2.40
N LEU A 30 0.22 -29.58 1.25
CA LEU A 30 -0.19 -30.98 1.22
C LEU A 30 0.76 -31.86 2.04
N ILE A 31 2.08 -31.70 1.89
CA ILE A 31 3.07 -32.45 2.67
C ILE A 31 2.89 -32.15 4.19
N GLY A 32 2.73 -30.89 4.57
CA GLY A 32 2.49 -30.50 5.97
C GLY A 32 1.19 -31.11 6.51
N THR A 33 0.15 -31.17 5.70
CA THR A 33 -1.14 -31.79 6.07
C THR A 33 -0.98 -33.30 6.34
N VAL A 34 -0.17 -33.99 5.54
CA VAL A 34 0.14 -35.41 5.77
C VAL A 34 0.87 -35.62 7.10
N PHE A 35 1.86 -34.79 7.42
CA PHE A 35 2.55 -34.86 8.72
C PHE A 35 1.61 -34.58 9.90
N GLU A 36 0.71 -33.61 9.77
CA GLU A 36 -0.31 -33.31 10.80
C GLU A 36 -1.26 -34.51 10.99
N PHE A 37 -1.71 -35.12 9.91
CA PHE A 37 -2.56 -36.30 9.94
C PHE A 37 -1.86 -37.51 10.59
N LEU A 38 -0.61 -37.78 10.21
CA LEU A 38 0.18 -38.85 10.83
C LEU A 38 0.34 -38.65 12.35
N GLY A 39 0.61 -37.42 12.78
CA GLY A 39 0.74 -37.11 14.21
C GLY A 39 -0.53 -37.41 15.03
N VAL A 40 -1.71 -37.23 14.45
CA VAL A 40 -3.00 -37.54 15.11
C VAL A 40 -3.33 -39.04 15.01
N SER A 41 -3.16 -39.62 13.83
CA SER A 41 -3.54 -41.02 13.57
C SER A 41 -2.73 -42.04 14.37
N LEU A 42 -1.47 -41.71 14.73
CA LEU A 42 -0.61 -42.59 15.55
C LEU A 42 -1.00 -42.66 17.02
N ILE A 43 -1.80 -41.72 17.53
CA ILE A 43 -2.23 -41.73 18.95
C ILE A 43 -3.24 -42.86 19.18
N LEU A 44 -4.13 -43.14 18.25
CA LEU A 44 -5.12 -44.20 18.43
C LEU A 44 -4.51 -45.62 18.55
N PRO A 45 -3.54 -46.03 17.70
CA PRO A 45 -2.77 -47.26 17.92
C PRO A 45 -2.17 -47.37 19.33
N LEU A 46 -1.60 -46.28 19.86
CA LEU A 46 -1.05 -46.27 21.22
C LEU A 46 -2.13 -46.51 22.28
N VAL A 47 -3.26 -45.79 22.18
CA VAL A 47 -4.39 -45.94 23.10
C VAL A 47 -4.96 -47.37 23.06
N ASN A 48 -5.13 -47.92 21.85
CA ASN A 48 -5.63 -49.30 21.66
C ASN A 48 -4.67 -50.34 22.24
N LEU A 49 -3.34 -50.15 22.12
CA LEU A 49 -2.33 -51.04 22.69
C LEU A 49 -2.34 -51.04 24.22
N LEU A 50 -2.70 -49.90 24.82
CA LEU A 50 -2.82 -49.76 26.27
C LEU A 50 -4.11 -50.39 26.84
N ILE A 51 -5.23 -50.31 26.08
CA ILE A 51 -6.56 -50.76 26.57
C ILE A 51 -6.83 -52.23 26.25
N SER A 52 -6.45 -52.71 25.04
CA SER A 52 -6.81 -54.04 24.54
C SER A 52 -5.68 -54.65 23.71
N PRO A 53 -4.58 -55.05 24.33
CA PRO A 53 -3.40 -55.56 23.60
C PRO A 53 -3.68 -56.84 22.81
N GLU A 54 -4.59 -57.72 23.27
CA GLU A 54 -4.90 -59.01 22.65
C GLU A 54 -5.59 -58.90 21.27
N GLN A 55 -6.27 -57.77 20.97
CA GLN A 55 -7.01 -57.56 19.72
C GLN A 55 -6.16 -56.95 18.62
N LEU A 56 -4.87 -56.76 18.82
CA LEU A 56 -4.01 -56.03 17.90
C LEU A 56 -3.32 -56.88 16.85
N SER A 57 -3.17 -58.19 17.09
CA SER A 57 -2.53 -59.15 16.16
C SER A 57 -3.15 -59.15 14.77
N ASP A 58 -4.46 -58.85 14.67
CA ASP A 58 -5.20 -58.87 13.40
C ASP A 58 -5.16 -57.51 12.62
N LYS A 59 -4.66 -56.44 13.22
CA LYS A 59 -4.64 -55.12 12.54
C LYS A 59 -3.47 -54.96 11.58
N ALA A 60 -3.76 -54.45 10.40
CA ALA A 60 -2.78 -54.32 9.31
C ALA A 60 -1.54 -53.49 9.68
N TRP A 61 -1.69 -52.39 10.47
CA TRP A 61 -0.59 -51.55 10.90
C TRP A 61 0.34 -52.28 11.91
N TYR A 62 -0.22 -53.13 12.77
CA TYR A 62 0.55 -53.94 13.75
C TYR A 62 1.39 -55.00 13.00
N ARG A 63 0.78 -55.67 11.99
CA ARG A 63 1.49 -56.65 11.14
C ARG A 63 2.60 -55.97 10.31
N LEU A 64 2.39 -54.74 9.84
CA LEU A 64 3.40 -53.99 9.11
C LEU A 64 4.58 -53.61 10.03
N LEU A 65 4.29 -53.12 11.25
CA LEU A 65 5.30 -52.73 12.22
C LEU A 65 6.11 -53.95 12.69
N ASN A 66 5.45 -55.06 12.94
CA ASN A 66 6.09 -56.31 13.39
C ASN A 66 6.91 -56.98 12.28
N ARG A 67 6.60 -56.67 10.98
CA ARG A 67 7.41 -57.12 9.83
C ARG A 67 8.72 -56.31 9.71
N VAL A 68 8.71 -55.03 10.08
CA VAL A 68 9.90 -54.14 10.01
C VAL A 68 10.76 -54.29 11.28
N LEU A 69 10.11 -54.47 12.43
CA LEU A 69 10.73 -54.61 13.74
C LEU A 69 10.06 -55.82 14.44
N PRO A 70 10.66 -57.05 14.39
CA PRO A 70 10.07 -58.23 15.01
C PRO A 70 10.19 -58.12 16.54
N ILE A 71 9.22 -57.45 17.17
CA ILE A 71 9.16 -57.20 18.63
C ILE A 71 8.16 -58.20 19.22
N GLN A 72 8.62 -59.05 20.10
CA GLN A 72 7.78 -60.05 20.78
C GLN A 72 7.23 -59.55 22.12
N ASP A 73 7.89 -58.55 22.73
CA ASP A 73 7.50 -57.99 24.03
C ASP A 73 6.61 -56.74 23.87
N GLN A 74 5.48 -56.74 24.59
CA GLN A 74 4.48 -55.67 24.55
C GLN A 74 5.05 -54.34 25.05
N ASN A 75 5.88 -54.34 26.10
CA ASN A 75 6.46 -53.12 26.64
C ASN A 75 7.45 -52.48 25.67
N THR A 76 8.23 -53.31 24.97
CA THR A 76 9.15 -52.85 23.93
C THR A 76 8.38 -52.25 22.74
N MET A 77 7.24 -52.86 22.34
CA MET A 77 6.37 -52.33 21.29
C MET A 77 5.77 -50.96 21.69
N LEU A 78 5.29 -50.81 22.94
CA LEU A 78 4.82 -49.53 23.45
C LEU A 78 5.92 -48.44 23.41
N LEU A 79 7.13 -48.79 23.87
CA LEU A 79 8.26 -47.85 23.87
C LEU A 79 8.63 -47.39 22.44
N VAL A 80 8.68 -48.32 21.49
CA VAL A 80 8.96 -48.01 20.09
C VAL A 80 7.87 -47.10 19.52
N LEU A 81 6.60 -47.33 19.82
CA LEU A 81 5.49 -46.53 19.33
C LEU A 81 5.51 -45.11 19.94
N VAL A 82 5.84 -44.98 21.23
CA VAL A 82 6.03 -43.67 21.88
C VAL A 82 7.18 -42.90 21.25
N LEU A 83 8.34 -43.54 21.05
CA LEU A 83 9.49 -42.90 20.39
C LEU A 83 9.18 -42.47 18.94
N LEU A 84 8.43 -43.32 18.19
CA LEU A 84 7.99 -42.99 16.84
C LEU A 84 7.06 -41.76 16.85
N ILE A 85 6.10 -41.70 17.77
CA ILE A 85 5.20 -40.54 17.90
C ILE A 85 6.02 -39.28 18.20
N ILE A 86 6.96 -39.33 19.14
CA ILE A 86 7.84 -38.21 19.49
C ILE A 86 8.62 -37.75 18.26
N ALA A 87 9.22 -38.68 17.51
CA ALA A 87 9.97 -38.35 16.29
C ALA A 87 9.09 -37.68 15.22
N VAL A 88 7.88 -38.22 14.98
CA VAL A 88 6.91 -37.62 14.04
C VAL A 88 6.51 -36.21 14.51
N TYR A 89 6.28 -36.00 15.81
CA TYR A 89 5.94 -34.67 16.35
C TYR A 89 7.07 -33.67 16.19
N ILE A 90 8.33 -34.09 16.37
CA ILE A 90 9.49 -33.22 16.13
C ILE A 90 9.56 -32.85 14.65
N VAL A 91 9.52 -33.82 13.75
CA VAL A 91 9.62 -33.58 12.29
C VAL A 91 8.48 -32.68 11.79
N LYS A 92 7.23 -32.96 12.19
CA LYS A 92 6.10 -32.12 11.75
C LYS A 92 6.19 -30.68 12.25
N ASN A 93 6.63 -30.47 13.49
CA ASN A 93 6.75 -29.09 14.02
C ASN A 93 7.91 -28.34 13.37
N LEU A 94 9.05 -28.99 13.10
CA LEU A 94 10.13 -28.39 12.32
C LEU A 94 9.67 -28.02 10.91
N TYR A 95 8.90 -28.92 10.27
CA TYR A 95 8.31 -28.64 8.96
C TYR A 95 7.30 -27.49 9.01
N ALA A 96 6.46 -27.41 10.04
CA ALA A 96 5.50 -26.32 10.22
C ALA A 96 6.21 -24.95 10.40
N ILE A 97 7.33 -24.92 11.14
CA ILE A 97 8.16 -23.73 11.27
C ILE A 97 8.73 -23.33 9.89
N TYR A 98 9.34 -24.28 9.17
CA TYR A 98 9.85 -24.04 7.81
C TYR A 98 8.78 -23.45 6.89
N MET A 99 7.59 -24.07 6.85
CA MET A 99 6.46 -23.58 6.06
C MET A 99 6.01 -22.16 6.44
N SER A 100 5.94 -21.88 7.74
CA SER A 100 5.58 -20.54 8.24
C SER A 100 6.57 -19.47 7.74
N VAL A 101 7.87 -19.78 7.77
CA VAL A 101 8.92 -18.88 7.27
C VAL A 101 8.80 -18.69 5.75
N VAL A 102 8.66 -19.77 4.97
CA VAL A 102 8.54 -19.70 3.50
C VAL A 102 7.31 -18.89 3.09
N GLN A 103 6.16 -19.16 3.70
CA GLN A 103 4.92 -18.40 3.43
C GLN A 103 5.06 -16.94 3.85
N GLY A 104 5.61 -16.67 5.04
CA GLY A 104 5.80 -15.32 5.56
C GLY A 104 6.69 -14.47 4.69
N VAL A 105 7.86 -14.99 4.27
CA VAL A 105 8.81 -14.28 3.39
C VAL A 105 8.18 -14.03 2.01
N PHE A 106 7.50 -15.02 1.44
CA PHE A 106 6.82 -14.86 0.16
C PHE A 106 5.76 -13.75 0.20
N LEU A 107 4.90 -13.76 1.22
CA LEU A 107 3.84 -12.75 1.37
C LEU A 107 4.43 -11.37 1.63
N ALA A 108 5.43 -11.25 2.51
CA ALA A 108 6.06 -9.97 2.84
C ALA A 108 6.72 -9.33 1.61
N ARG A 109 7.49 -10.11 0.84
CA ARG A 109 8.16 -9.62 -0.37
C ARG A 109 7.16 -9.12 -1.41
N ASN A 110 6.10 -9.90 -1.66
CA ASN A 110 5.08 -9.52 -2.63
C ASN A 110 4.25 -8.33 -2.16
N ARG A 111 3.99 -8.20 -0.86
CA ARG A 111 3.33 -7.03 -0.26
C ARG A 111 4.13 -5.77 -0.54
N VAL A 112 5.45 -5.76 -0.28
CA VAL A 112 6.32 -4.60 -0.55
C VAL A 112 6.31 -4.26 -2.04
N ASN A 113 6.45 -5.26 -2.91
CA ASN A 113 6.41 -5.06 -4.36
C ASN A 113 5.08 -4.44 -4.83
N THR A 114 3.95 -4.90 -4.27
CA THR A 114 2.63 -4.34 -4.61
C THR A 114 2.48 -2.91 -4.07
N SER A 115 2.94 -2.64 -2.83
CA SER A 115 2.94 -1.28 -2.28
C SER A 115 3.76 -0.32 -3.12
N ALA A 116 4.96 -0.73 -3.58
CA ALA A 116 5.82 0.09 -4.44
C ALA A 116 5.14 0.38 -5.79
N LYS A 117 4.51 -0.63 -6.40
CA LYS A 117 3.75 -0.44 -7.65
C LYS A 117 2.53 0.46 -7.47
N LEU A 118 1.80 0.35 -6.34
CA LEU A 118 0.71 1.27 -6.05
C LEU A 118 1.21 2.71 -5.90
N LEU A 119 2.33 2.91 -5.22
CA LEU A 119 2.94 4.24 -5.10
C LEU A 119 3.25 4.80 -6.48
N ASP A 120 3.86 4.01 -7.37
CA ASP A 120 4.13 4.45 -8.73
C ASP A 120 2.85 4.76 -9.53
N CYS A 121 1.79 3.94 -9.39
CA CYS A 121 0.49 4.24 -9.98
C CYS A 121 -0.08 5.59 -9.50
N PHE A 122 0.02 5.89 -8.20
CA PHE A 122 -0.41 7.17 -7.65
C PHE A 122 0.43 8.33 -8.17
N MET A 123 1.77 8.17 -8.22
CA MET A 123 2.67 9.21 -8.72
C MET A 123 2.43 9.56 -10.19
N ARG A 124 1.91 8.63 -10.99
CA ARG A 124 1.58 8.83 -12.42
C ARG A 124 0.17 9.35 -12.68
N LYS A 125 -0.67 9.45 -11.64
CA LYS A 125 -2.01 10.06 -11.80
C LYS A 125 -1.86 11.54 -12.19
N PRO A 126 -2.79 12.07 -13.01
CA PRO A 126 -2.78 13.50 -13.36
C PRO A 126 -2.81 14.39 -12.12
N TYR A 127 -2.24 15.57 -12.21
CA TYR A 127 -2.18 16.51 -11.07
C TYR A 127 -3.57 16.84 -10.50
N THR A 128 -4.60 16.89 -11.35
CA THR A 128 -6.01 17.06 -10.93
C THR A 128 -6.47 16.00 -9.93
N PHE A 129 -6.00 14.76 -10.07
CA PHE A 129 -6.27 13.69 -9.09
C PHE A 129 -5.74 14.07 -7.69
N HIS A 130 -4.52 14.61 -7.63
CA HIS A 130 -3.88 14.98 -6.37
C HIS A 130 -4.53 16.22 -5.72
N LEU A 131 -5.16 17.09 -6.50
CA LEU A 131 -5.97 18.21 -5.98
C LEU A 131 -7.26 17.74 -5.32
N GLN A 132 -7.89 16.68 -5.83
CA GLN A 132 -9.18 16.17 -5.37
C GLN A 132 -9.06 15.13 -4.25
N HIS A 133 -7.91 14.44 -4.11
CA HIS A 133 -7.74 13.34 -3.18
C HIS A 133 -6.81 13.69 -2.02
N ASN A 134 -7.20 13.29 -0.81
CA ASN A 134 -6.41 13.54 0.38
C ASN A 134 -5.21 12.57 0.46
N SER A 135 -4.02 13.09 0.82
CA SER A 135 -2.82 12.28 1.04
C SER A 135 -3.02 11.12 2.02
N ALA A 136 -3.91 11.27 3.01
CA ALA A 136 -4.26 10.21 3.95
C ALA A 136 -4.91 8.99 3.26
N GLU A 137 -5.62 9.18 2.15
CA GLU A 137 -6.21 8.08 1.35
C GLU A 137 -5.12 7.29 0.64
N VAL A 138 -4.14 7.98 0.06
CA VAL A 138 -2.98 7.37 -0.61
C VAL A 138 -2.15 6.56 0.41
N ILE A 139 -1.84 7.17 1.56
CA ILE A 139 -1.10 6.50 2.66
C ILE A 139 -1.85 5.24 3.12
N ARG A 140 -3.17 5.31 3.31
CA ARG A 140 -3.99 4.17 3.70
C ARG A 140 -3.97 3.09 2.61
N ALA A 141 -4.16 3.46 1.34
CA ALA A 141 -4.19 2.51 0.22
C ALA A 141 -2.89 1.68 0.17
N ILE A 142 -1.74 2.34 0.25
CA ILE A 142 -0.42 1.69 0.17
C ILE A 142 -0.14 0.82 1.40
N ASN A 143 -0.44 1.30 2.61
CA ASN A 143 -0.06 0.61 3.85
C ASN A 143 -1.13 -0.37 4.34
N SER A 144 -2.40 0.07 4.41
CA SER A 144 -3.47 -0.68 5.07
C SER A 144 -4.26 -1.57 4.09
N ASP A 145 -4.62 -1.04 2.91
CA ASP A 145 -5.44 -1.79 1.95
C ASP A 145 -4.62 -2.92 1.30
N VAL A 146 -3.35 -2.66 0.94
CA VAL A 146 -2.42 -3.72 0.47
C VAL A 146 -2.21 -4.77 1.55
N SER A 147 -2.00 -4.35 2.83
CA SER A 147 -1.91 -5.29 3.94
C SER A 147 -3.13 -6.19 4.02
N SER A 148 -4.33 -5.61 3.94
CA SER A 148 -5.60 -6.35 3.97
C SER A 148 -5.71 -7.36 2.82
N ALA A 149 -5.24 -7.01 1.62
CA ALA A 149 -5.21 -7.92 0.47
C ALA A 149 -4.30 -9.13 0.72
N TYR A 150 -3.09 -8.92 1.24
CA TYR A 150 -2.15 -10.01 1.54
C TYR A 150 -2.56 -10.83 2.76
N ASP A 151 -3.23 -10.24 3.74
CA ASP A 151 -3.86 -10.98 4.85
C ASP A 151 -4.99 -11.90 4.36
N ILE A 152 -5.73 -11.53 3.29
CA ILE A 152 -6.69 -12.41 2.64
C ILE A 152 -5.98 -13.61 1.99
N VAL A 153 -4.85 -13.38 1.33
CA VAL A 153 -4.05 -14.49 0.74
C VAL A 153 -3.56 -15.44 1.81
N SER A 154 -2.99 -14.92 2.90
CA SER A 154 -2.61 -15.73 4.08
C SER A 154 -3.80 -16.50 4.64
N SER A 155 -4.96 -15.86 4.73
CA SER A 155 -6.21 -16.47 5.18
C SER A 155 -6.64 -17.62 4.27
N ILE A 156 -6.50 -17.49 2.96
CA ILE A 156 -6.81 -18.57 2.00
C ILE A 156 -5.84 -19.75 2.18
N MET A 157 -4.55 -19.51 2.35
CA MET A 157 -3.57 -20.57 2.63
C MET A 157 -3.93 -21.33 3.92
N ASN A 158 -4.29 -20.60 4.98
CA ASN A 158 -4.75 -21.18 6.25
C ASN A 158 -6.05 -21.97 6.08
N LEU A 159 -6.98 -21.47 5.24
CA LEU A 159 -8.23 -22.17 4.94
C LEU A 159 -7.96 -23.51 4.21
N ILE A 160 -7.05 -23.52 3.25
CA ILE A 160 -6.64 -24.74 2.55
C ILE A 160 -6.01 -25.73 3.53
N THR A 161 -5.06 -25.29 4.36
CA THR A 161 -4.38 -26.14 5.34
C THR A 161 -5.37 -26.77 6.33
N ASN A 162 -6.18 -25.94 7.00
CA ASN A 162 -7.15 -26.43 7.99
C ASN A 162 -8.28 -27.23 7.34
N GLY A 163 -8.71 -26.87 6.13
CA GLY A 163 -9.69 -27.60 5.35
C GLY A 163 -9.23 -29.02 5.01
N LEU A 164 -8.00 -29.16 4.49
CA LEU A 164 -7.41 -30.46 4.19
C LEU A 164 -7.25 -31.34 5.43
N ILE A 165 -6.75 -30.77 6.52
CA ILE A 165 -6.63 -31.49 7.81
C ILE A 165 -8.01 -31.96 8.27
N THR A 166 -9.02 -31.08 8.20
CA THR A 166 -10.40 -31.41 8.62
C THR A 166 -10.97 -32.53 7.77
N ILE A 167 -10.80 -32.49 6.44
CA ILE A 167 -11.28 -33.53 5.52
C ILE A 167 -10.63 -34.90 5.85
N LEU A 168 -9.30 -34.94 6.04
CA LEU A 168 -8.59 -36.17 6.38
C LEU A 168 -9.03 -36.75 7.73
N LEU A 169 -9.20 -35.89 8.74
CA LEU A 169 -9.66 -36.32 10.07
C LEU A 169 -11.12 -36.80 10.05
N ILE A 170 -12.01 -36.14 9.30
CA ILE A 170 -13.39 -36.61 9.12
C ILE A 170 -13.39 -37.97 8.41
N GLY A 171 -12.61 -38.13 7.33
CA GLY A 171 -12.47 -39.41 6.64
C GLY A 171 -12.01 -40.54 7.57
N TYR A 172 -11.03 -40.25 8.44
CA TYR A 172 -10.58 -41.19 9.45
C TYR A 172 -11.68 -41.53 10.47
N LEU A 173 -12.42 -40.55 10.98
CA LEU A 173 -13.50 -40.77 11.94
C LEU A 173 -14.69 -41.54 11.35
N VAL A 174 -14.99 -41.34 10.08
CA VAL A 174 -16.01 -42.13 9.33
C VAL A 174 -15.70 -43.61 9.35
N LEU A 175 -14.40 -43.98 9.25
CA LEU A 175 -13.96 -45.37 9.34
C LEU A 175 -14.06 -45.95 10.74
N VAL A 176 -14.03 -45.09 11.80
CA VAL A 176 -14.15 -45.50 13.21
C VAL A 176 -15.62 -45.67 13.62
N ASP A 177 -16.44 -44.64 13.35
CA ASP A 177 -17.88 -44.64 13.64
C ASP A 177 -18.61 -43.70 12.67
N PHE A 178 -19.29 -44.30 11.67
CA PHE A 178 -19.97 -43.57 10.61
C PHE A 178 -21.10 -42.66 11.10
N TRP A 179 -22.01 -43.21 11.89
CA TRP A 179 -23.21 -42.46 12.32
C TRP A 179 -22.89 -41.31 13.27
N LEU A 180 -21.96 -41.52 14.19
CA LEU A 180 -21.47 -40.51 15.11
C LEU A 180 -20.83 -39.35 14.34
N THR A 181 -19.94 -39.69 13.39
CA THR A 181 -19.22 -38.69 12.58
C THR A 181 -20.16 -37.85 11.75
N ILE A 182 -21.07 -38.49 11.01
CA ILE A 182 -22.01 -37.79 10.14
C ILE A 182 -22.92 -36.84 10.94
N SER A 183 -23.40 -37.26 12.11
CA SER A 183 -24.24 -36.42 12.97
C SER A 183 -23.52 -35.15 13.43
N ILE A 184 -22.27 -35.27 13.91
CA ILE A 184 -21.46 -34.13 14.36
C ILE A 184 -21.10 -33.20 13.21
N VAL A 185 -20.64 -33.77 12.07
CA VAL A 185 -20.22 -33.01 10.88
C VAL A 185 -21.40 -32.25 10.31
N THR A 186 -22.57 -32.87 10.19
CA THR A 186 -23.79 -32.20 9.67
C THR A 186 -24.21 -31.06 10.58
N GLY A 187 -24.22 -31.26 11.90
CA GLY A 187 -24.52 -30.19 12.86
C GLY A 187 -23.57 -29.01 12.77
N LEU A 188 -22.27 -29.27 12.70
CA LEU A 188 -21.24 -28.23 12.55
C LEU A 188 -21.33 -27.51 11.21
N ALA A 189 -21.57 -28.23 10.10
CA ALA A 189 -21.74 -27.64 8.78
C ALA A 189 -22.96 -26.73 8.72
N LEU A 190 -24.11 -27.21 9.20
CA LEU A 190 -25.35 -26.42 9.23
C LEU A 190 -25.16 -25.15 10.06
N TYR A 191 -24.59 -25.28 11.26
CA TYR A 191 -24.25 -24.14 12.10
C TYR A 191 -23.36 -23.12 11.38
N SER A 192 -22.26 -23.58 10.76
CA SER A 192 -21.30 -22.71 10.08
C SER A 192 -21.92 -21.97 8.89
N VAL A 193 -22.76 -22.65 8.10
CA VAL A 193 -23.49 -22.04 6.97
C VAL A 193 -24.45 -20.96 7.46
N VAL A 194 -25.32 -21.29 8.42
CA VAL A 194 -26.29 -20.32 8.96
C VAL A 194 -25.56 -19.10 9.56
N TYR A 195 -24.53 -19.35 10.35
CA TYR A 195 -23.72 -18.27 10.93
C TYR A 195 -23.11 -17.36 9.87
N PHE A 196 -22.50 -17.94 8.84
CA PHE A 196 -21.88 -17.18 7.74
C PHE A 196 -22.88 -16.32 6.99
N LEU A 197 -24.06 -16.86 6.66
CA LEU A 197 -25.12 -16.12 5.95
C LEU A 197 -25.59 -14.90 6.76
N VAL A 198 -25.73 -15.05 8.09
CA VAL A 198 -26.19 -13.97 8.99
C VAL A 198 -25.11 -12.89 9.19
N VAL A 199 -23.85 -13.29 9.32
CA VAL A 199 -22.79 -12.40 9.82
C VAL A 199 -21.99 -11.73 8.69
N ARG A 200 -21.92 -12.34 7.51
CA ARG A 200 -21.11 -11.86 6.37
C ARG A 200 -21.35 -10.39 6.02
N LYS A 201 -22.62 -9.96 5.91
CA LYS A 201 -22.95 -8.56 5.58
C LYS A 201 -22.49 -7.59 6.65
N LYS A 202 -22.62 -7.96 7.94
CA LYS A 202 -22.18 -7.14 9.07
C LYS A 202 -20.68 -7.02 9.13
N LEU A 203 -19.95 -8.08 8.76
CA LEU A 203 -18.48 -8.07 8.71
C LEU A 203 -17.95 -7.19 7.58
N LYS A 204 -18.56 -7.25 6.39
CA LYS A 204 -18.19 -6.39 5.27
C LYS A 204 -18.41 -4.92 5.61
N ALA A 205 -19.58 -4.55 6.14
CA ALA A 205 -19.90 -3.19 6.56
C ALA A 205 -18.94 -2.67 7.64
N ALA A 206 -18.60 -3.51 8.64
CA ALA A 206 -17.60 -3.16 9.64
C ALA A 206 -16.20 -2.97 9.04
N GLY A 207 -15.86 -3.67 7.97
CA GLY A 207 -14.62 -3.47 7.21
C GLY A 207 -14.58 -2.12 6.51
N GLU A 208 -15.67 -1.72 5.87
CA GLU A 208 -15.81 -0.42 5.20
C GLU A 208 -15.73 0.72 6.23
N GLU A 209 -16.52 0.64 7.32
CA GLU A 209 -16.52 1.63 8.41
C GLU A 209 -15.11 1.77 9.03
N SER A 210 -14.43 0.64 9.29
CA SER A 210 -13.05 0.66 9.81
C SER A 210 -12.07 1.34 8.87
N ARG A 211 -12.25 1.15 7.56
CA ARG A 211 -11.42 1.77 6.53
C ARG A 211 -11.58 3.29 6.51
N GLU A 212 -12.80 3.80 6.62
CA GLU A 212 -13.08 5.25 6.69
C GLU A 212 -12.52 5.88 7.97
N ILE A 213 -12.68 5.22 9.12
CA ILE A 213 -12.13 5.70 10.39
C ILE A 213 -10.60 5.76 10.31
N THR A 214 -9.95 4.78 9.69
CA THR A 214 -8.50 4.78 9.51
C THR A 214 -8.03 6.00 8.70
N VAL A 215 -8.77 6.42 7.65
CA VAL A 215 -8.48 7.66 6.92
C VAL A 215 -8.56 8.86 7.84
N ARG A 216 -9.65 8.98 8.64
CA ARG A 216 -9.83 10.11 9.57
C ARG A 216 -8.71 10.20 10.60
N MET A 217 -8.27 9.05 11.12
CA MET A 217 -7.14 9.00 12.06
C MET A 217 -5.83 9.44 11.39
N ILE A 218 -5.52 8.94 10.20
CA ILE A 218 -4.32 9.36 9.44
C ILE A 218 -4.41 10.86 9.11
N LYS A 219 -5.57 11.34 8.68
CA LYS A 219 -5.79 12.77 8.39
C LYS A 219 -5.50 13.66 9.60
N ALA A 220 -5.97 13.27 10.79
CA ALA A 220 -5.71 14.00 12.02
C ALA A 220 -4.19 14.11 12.30
N ILE A 221 -3.43 13.03 12.09
CA ILE A 221 -1.97 13.04 12.26
C ILE A 221 -1.31 13.97 11.22
N VAL A 222 -1.65 13.80 9.93
CA VAL A 222 -1.05 14.60 8.84
C VAL A 222 -1.31 16.08 9.04
N GLN A 223 -2.53 16.45 9.46
CA GLN A 223 -2.87 17.85 9.74
C GLN A 223 -2.15 18.40 10.97
N ALA A 224 -2.07 17.63 12.06
CA ALA A 224 -1.37 18.05 13.28
C ALA A 224 0.13 18.27 13.04
N VAL A 225 0.78 17.35 12.33
CA VAL A 225 2.22 17.44 12.05
C VAL A 225 2.51 18.48 10.97
N GLY A 226 1.69 18.54 9.93
CA GLY A 226 1.84 19.53 8.84
C GLY A 226 1.68 20.97 9.31
N GLY A 227 0.79 21.21 10.27
CA GLY A 227 0.56 22.54 10.88
C GLY A 227 1.17 22.70 12.28
N ILE A 228 2.24 21.96 12.61
CA ILE A 228 2.75 21.89 14.00
C ILE A 228 3.15 23.26 14.58
N LYS A 229 3.69 24.16 13.77
CA LYS A 229 4.08 25.50 14.20
C LYS A 229 2.87 26.31 14.66
N GLU A 230 1.82 26.34 13.85
CA GLU A 230 0.54 27.00 14.14
C GLU A 230 -0.13 26.40 15.37
N VAL A 231 -0.16 25.07 15.44
CA VAL A 231 -0.70 24.31 16.58
C VAL A 231 0.01 24.70 17.87
N LYS A 232 1.35 24.79 17.84
CA LYS A 232 2.17 25.21 19.01
C LYS A 232 1.96 26.66 19.39
N VAL A 233 1.92 27.59 18.44
CA VAL A 233 1.70 29.03 18.70
C VAL A 233 0.30 29.25 19.28
N MET A 234 -0.70 28.52 18.80
CA MET A 234 -2.09 28.68 19.30
C MET A 234 -2.37 27.88 20.56
N GLY A 235 -1.47 26.98 21.01
CA GLY A 235 -1.70 26.10 22.17
C GLY A 235 -2.86 25.14 21.95
N ARG A 236 -3.05 24.63 20.70
CA ARG A 236 -4.19 23.81 20.31
C ARG A 236 -3.85 22.33 20.13
N GLU A 237 -2.79 21.85 20.74
CA GLU A 237 -2.36 20.45 20.67
C GLU A 237 -3.48 19.51 21.09
N ARG A 238 -4.23 19.87 22.13
CA ARG A 238 -5.30 19.07 22.70
C ARG A 238 -6.40 18.78 21.69
N PHE A 239 -6.74 19.73 20.84
CA PHE A 239 -7.76 19.55 19.79
C PHE A 239 -7.43 18.38 18.85
N PHE A 240 -6.19 18.29 18.39
CA PHE A 240 -5.77 17.22 17.48
C PHE A 240 -5.66 15.86 18.18
N VAL A 241 -5.20 15.86 19.44
CA VAL A 241 -5.17 14.64 20.27
C VAL A 241 -6.58 14.12 20.51
N ASP A 242 -7.52 14.99 20.88
CA ASP A 242 -8.90 14.61 21.15
C ASP A 242 -9.62 14.16 19.87
N SER A 243 -9.38 14.82 18.74
CA SER A 243 -9.91 14.38 17.43
C SER A 243 -9.41 12.99 17.03
N TYR A 244 -8.12 12.70 17.26
CA TYR A 244 -7.58 11.36 17.03
C TYR A 244 -8.19 10.33 17.98
N ALA A 245 -8.31 10.66 19.27
CA ALA A 245 -8.88 9.79 20.30
C ALA A 245 -10.36 9.46 20.03
N GLU A 246 -11.17 10.43 19.62
CA GLU A 246 -12.58 10.25 19.29
C GLU A 246 -12.76 9.26 18.11
N ASN A 247 -11.96 9.43 17.06
CA ASN A 247 -11.91 8.48 15.96
C ASN A 247 -11.41 7.10 16.42
N GLY A 248 -10.42 7.07 17.33
CA GLY A 248 -9.92 5.85 17.98
C GLY A 248 -11.01 5.11 18.75
N GLU A 249 -11.86 5.80 19.53
CA GLU A 249 -12.99 5.21 20.23
C GLU A 249 -14.02 4.59 19.25
N SER A 250 -14.23 5.22 18.10
CA SER A 250 -15.07 4.66 17.04
C SER A 250 -14.46 3.36 16.49
N PHE A 251 -13.14 3.31 16.28
CA PHE A 251 -12.41 2.11 15.89
C PHE A 251 -12.52 0.99 16.95
N VAL A 252 -12.41 1.34 18.24
CA VAL A 252 -12.58 0.39 19.36
C VAL A 252 -13.99 -0.21 19.37
N ARG A 253 -15.04 0.58 19.11
CA ARG A 253 -16.42 0.08 19.00
C ARG A 253 -16.57 -0.97 17.89
N ILE A 254 -15.95 -0.74 16.71
CA ILE A 254 -15.95 -1.72 15.62
C ILE A 254 -15.18 -2.98 16.04
N ARG A 255 -13.99 -2.82 16.62
CA ARG A 255 -13.17 -3.94 17.10
C ARG A 255 -13.89 -4.78 18.12
N ARG A 256 -14.65 -4.17 19.06
CA ARG A 256 -15.48 -4.89 20.02
C ARG A 256 -16.57 -5.70 19.31
N ARG A 257 -17.30 -5.12 18.35
CA ARG A 257 -18.29 -5.85 17.53
C ARG A 257 -17.66 -7.04 16.81
N LEU A 258 -16.50 -6.84 16.18
CA LEU A 258 -15.76 -7.92 15.50
C LEU A 258 -15.32 -9.03 16.46
N SER A 259 -14.81 -8.67 17.65
CA SER A 259 -14.40 -9.63 18.67
C SER A 259 -15.57 -10.52 19.13
N ILE A 260 -16.74 -9.93 19.33
CA ILE A 260 -17.96 -10.68 19.68
C ILE A 260 -18.37 -11.60 18.51
N LEU A 261 -18.49 -11.04 17.31
CA LEU A 261 -18.90 -11.80 16.12
C LEU A 261 -17.91 -12.95 15.80
N SER A 262 -16.61 -12.78 16.05
CA SER A 262 -15.60 -13.82 15.81
C SER A 262 -15.45 -14.80 16.99
N GLY A 263 -15.77 -14.39 18.21
CA GLY A 263 -15.61 -15.19 19.42
C GLY A 263 -16.78 -16.13 19.70
N VAL A 264 -18.01 -15.70 19.39
CA VAL A 264 -19.22 -16.51 19.61
C VAL A 264 -19.18 -17.85 18.87
N PRO A 265 -18.79 -17.95 17.59
CA PRO A 265 -18.73 -19.22 16.88
C PRO A 265 -17.86 -20.27 17.58
N ARG A 266 -16.72 -19.85 18.09
CA ARG A 266 -15.79 -20.73 18.78
C ARG A 266 -16.45 -21.42 19.98
N ARG A 267 -17.20 -20.67 20.80
CA ARG A 267 -17.88 -21.19 21.98
C ARG A 267 -19.03 -22.12 21.61
N LEU A 268 -19.78 -21.78 20.57
CA LEU A 268 -20.88 -22.63 20.10
C LEU A 268 -20.37 -23.93 19.46
N ILE A 269 -19.29 -23.89 18.68
CA ILE A 269 -18.63 -25.09 18.15
C ILE A 269 -18.18 -26.01 19.29
N GLU A 270 -17.57 -25.46 20.35
CA GLU A 270 -17.13 -26.21 21.52
C GLU A 270 -18.32 -26.92 22.20
N ILE A 271 -19.43 -26.19 22.43
CA ILE A 271 -20.65 -26.76 23.02
C ILE A 271 -21.21 -27.86 22.11
N LEU A 272 -21.33 -27.63 20.79
CA LEU A 272 -21.86 -28.59 19.82
C LEU A 272 -21.02 -29.88 19.77
N CYS A 273 -19.69 -29.75 19.78
CA CYS A 273 -18.79 -30.90 19.77
C CYS A 273 -18.93 -31.73 21.06
N VAL A 274 -18.86 -31.09 22.22
CA VAL A 274 -18.95 -31.77 23.53
C VAL A 274 -20.33 -32.37 23.71
N ALA A 275 -21.40 -31.60 23.46
CA ALA A 275 -22.77 -32.10 23.60
C ALA A 275 -23.08 -33.23 22.61
N GLY A 276 -22.57 -33.13 21.37
CA GLY A 276 -22.73 -34.17 20.37
C GLY A 276 -22.08 -35.49 20.78
N VAL A 277 -20.82 -35.44 21.24
CA VAL A 277 -20.11 -36.64 21.71
C VAL A 277 -20.81 -37.25 22.95
N LEU A 278 -21.06 -36.44 23.98
CA LEU A 278 -21.69 -36.95 25.21
C LEU A 278 -23.13 -37.40 25.02
N GLY A 279 -23.90 -36.70 24.16
CA GLY A 279 -25.26 -37.06 23.81
C GLY A 279 -25.34 -38.43 23.13
N LEU A 280 -24.43 -38.70 22.21
CA LEU A 280 -24.38 -40.00 21.52
C LEU A 280 -23.89 -41.13 22.43
N VAL A 281 -22.97 -40.85 23.36
CA VAL A 281 -22.61 -41.81 24.43
C VAL A 281 -23.83 -42.14 25.29
N ALA A 282 -24.61 -41.15 25.69
CA ALA A 282 -25.84 -41.36 26.42
C ALA A 282 -26.85 -42.22 25.66
N VAL A 283 -27.03 -41.98 24.34
CA VAL A 283 -27.90 -42.81 23.48
C VAL A 283 -27.38 -44.26 23.37
N LYS A 284 -26.07 -44.48 23.20
CA LYS A 284 -25.49 -45.84 23.15
C LYS A 284 -25.67 -46.59 24.47
N ILE A 285 -25.50 -45.91 25.59
CA ILE A 285 -25.78 -46.49 26.93
C ILE A 285 -27.28 -46.84 27.07
N ALA A 286 -28.19 -45.95 26.64
CA ALA A 286 -29.62 -46.21 26.70
C ALA A 286 -30.03 -47.40 25.80
N LEU A 287 -29.35 -47.61 24.70
CA LEU A 287 -29.53 -48.77 23.77
C LEU A 287 -28.81 -50.03 24.29
N ARG A 288 -28.22 -50.04 25.49
CA ARG A 288 -27.52 -51.17 26.11
C ARG A 288 -26.41 -51.75 25.22
N GLN A 289 -25.69 -50.91 24.47
CA GLN A 289 -24.52 -51.36 23.70
C GLN A 289 -23.33 -51.67 24.60
N ASP A 290 -22.42 -52.52 24.10
CA ASP A 290 -21.25 -52.95 24.87
C ASP A 290 -20.31 -51.79 25.24
N LEU A 291 -19.98 -51.68 26.52
CA LEU A 291 -19.16 -50.58 27.07
C LEU A 291 -17.75 -50.54 26.47
N SER A 292 -17.18 -51.69 26.14
CA SER A 292 -15.84 -51.77 25.50
C SER A 292 -15.79 -51.12 24.11
N ALA A 293 -16.83 -51.31 23.32
CA ALA A 293 -16.97 -50.66 22.00
C ALA A 293 -17.20 -49.15 22.12
N ILE A 294 -17.90 -48.69 23.16
CA ILE A 294 -18.13 -47.28 23.42
C ILE A 294 -16.82 -46.58 23.81
N VAL A 295 -15.98 -47.18 24.66
CA VAL A 295 -14.70 -46.60 25.09
C VAL A 295 -13.74 -46.42 23.91
N GLY A 296 -13.67 -47.40 23.00
CA GLY A 296 -12.83 -47.29 21.80
C GLY A 296 -13.24 -46.14 20.87
N SER A 297 -14.55 -46.01 20.57
CA SER A 297 -15.05 -44.90 19.76
C SER A 297 -14.88 -43.55 20.47
N LEU A 298 -15.18 -43.46 21.75
CA LEU A 298 -15.02 -42.24 22.57
C LEU A 298 -13.56 -41.74 22.58
N SER A 299 -12.59 -42.64 22.72
CA SER A 299 -11.17 -42.31 22.71
C SER A 299 -10.75 -41.74 21.35
N ALA A 300 -11.20 -42.32 20.23
CA ALA A 300 -10.93 -41.81 18.90
C ALA A 300 -11.50 -40.40 18.70
N PHE A 301 -12.74 -40.18 19.13
CA PHE A 301 -13.39 -38.87 19.04
C PHE A 301 -12.76 -37.83 19.95
N ALA A 302 -12.33 -38.20 21.16
CA ALA A 302 -11.63 -37.27 22.06
C ALA A 302 -10.31 -36.80 21.48
N VAL A 303 -9.52 -37.70 20.91
CA VAL A 303 -8.26 -37.37 20.23
C VAL A 303 -8.50 -36.53 18.98
N ALA A 304 -9.49 -36.87 18.15
CA ALA A 304 -9.82 -36.08 16.96
C ALA A 304 -10.38 -34.69 17.32
N ALA A 305 -11.17 -34.58 18.39
CA ALA A 305 -11.73 -33.31 18.87
C ALA A 305 -10.63 -32.29 19.21
N ILE A 306 -9.50 -32.74 19.79
CA ILE A 306 -8.34 -31.89 20.09
C ILE A 306 -7.82 -31.17 18.84
N LYS A 307 -7.97 -31.76 17.65
CA LYS A 307 -7.53 -31.17 16.39
C LYS A 307 -8.67 -30.58 15.57
N LEU A 308 -9.84 -31.19 15.55
CA LEU A 308 -11.00 -30.71 14.78
C LEU A 308 -11.53 -29.38 15.30
N MET A 309 -11.63 -29.20 16.62
CA MET A 309 -12.12 -27.94 17.19
C MET A 309 -11.24 -26.74 16.81
N PRO A 310 -9.90 -26.76 16.99
CA PRO A 310 -9.04 -25.66 16.53
C PRO A 310 -9.14 -25.41 15.01
N SER A 311 -9.20 -26.48 14.21
CA SER A 311 -9.31 -26.36 12.74
C SER A 311 -10.63 -25.72 12.32
N ALA A 312 -11.78 -26.15 12.88
CA ALA A 312 -13.09 -25.57 12.62
C ALA A 312 -13.15 -24.08 13.07
N ASN A 313 -12.58 -23.78 14.24
CA ASN A 313 -12.47 -22.39 14.72
C ASN A 313 -11.61 -21.53 13.78
N SER A 314 -10.46 -22.06 13.32
CA SER A 314 -9.59 -21.40 12.37
C SER A 314 -10.29 -21.14 11.03
N ILE A 315 -11.04 -22.10 10.50
CA ILE A 315 -11.83 -21.96 9.28
C ILE A 315 -12.84 -20.82 9.42
N ASN A 316 -13.63 -20.80 10.50
CA ASN A 316 -14.61 -19.72 10.72
C ASN A 316 -13.96 -18.35 10.91
N ALA A 317 -12.88 -18.26 11.71
CA ALA A 317 -12.14 -17.01 11.91
C ALA A 317 -11.54 -16.49 10.59
N THR A 318 -11.05 -17.39 9.76
CA THR A 318 -10.47 -17.08 8.43
C THR A 318 -11.54 -16.54 7.48
N ILE A 319 -12.70 -17.18 7.38
CA ILE A 319 -13.82 -16.73 6.54
C ILE A 319 -14.33 -15.35 7.00
N ASN A 320 -14.45 -15.14 8.31
CA ASN A 320 -14.81 -13.85 8.89
C ASN A 320 -13.78 -12.77 8.57
N GLY A 321 -12.48 -13.12 8.71
CA GLY A 321 -11.36 -12.23 8.38
C GLY A 321 -11.33 -11.81 6.91
N ILE A 322 -11.57 -12.76 5.99
CA ILE A 322 -11.70 -12.47 4.55
C ILE A 322 -12.85 -11.48 4.30
N SER A 323 -14.02 -11.72 4.88
CA SER A 323 -15.20 -10.86 4.70
C SER A 323 -14.97 -9.43 5.20
N TYR A 324 -14.29 -9.29 6.33
CA TYR A 324 -13.93 -7.98 6.92
C TYR A 324 -12.89 -7.21 6.08
N ARG A 325 -11.91 -7.91 5.50
CA ARG A 325 -10.82 -7.28 4.72
C ARG A 325 -11.16 -7.08 3.24
N MET A 326 -12.29 -7.62 2.78
CA MET A 326 -12.70 -7.54 1.37
C MET A 326 -12.76 -6.11 0.81
N PRO A 327 -13.24 -5.08 1.54
CA PRO A 327 -13.22 -3.69 1.05
C PRO A 327 -11.81 -3.19 0.70
N GLY A 328 -10.80 -3.52 1.50
CA GLY A 328 -9.40 -3.16 1.20
C GLY A 328 -8.88 -3.83 -0.07
N LEU A 329 -9.17 -5.13 -0.25
CA LEU A 329 -8.84 -5.84 -1.49
C LEU A 329 -9.51 -5.21 -2.72
N ASN A 330 -10.78 -4.83 -2.59
CA ASN A 330 -11.52 -4.18 -3.69
C ASN A 330 -10.86 -2.87 -4.10
N ALA A 331 -10.50 -2.03 -3.14
CA ALA A 331 -9.84 -0.76 -3.40
C ALA A 331 -8.49 -0.92 -4.11
N VAL A 332 -7.67 -1.89 -3.66
CA VAL A 332 -6.40 -2.20 -4.35
C VAL A 332 -6.66 -2.64 -5.80
N CYS A 333 -7.68 -3.50 -6.03
CA CYS A 333 -8.02 -3.94 -7.38
C CYS A 333 -8.55 -2.82 -8.28
N GLU A 334 -9.27 -1.83 -7.73
CA GLU A 334 -9.72 -0.65 -8.49
C GLU A 334 -8.54 0.17 -9.00
N ILE A 335 -7.58 0.46 -8.11
CA ILE A 335 -6.38 1.21 -8.49
C ILE A 335 -5.55 0.46 -9.55
N ILE A 336 -5.45 -0.87 -9.40
CA ILE A 336 -4.72 -1.72 -10.35
C ILE A 336 -5.43 -1.79 -11.72
N ASP A 337 -6.75 -1.91 -11.77
CA ASP A 337 -7.54 -2.04 -13.03
C ASP A 337 -7.39 -0.78 -13.89
N ASP A 338 -7.28 0.39 -13.26
CA ASP A 338 -7.15 1.68 -13.94
C ASP A 338 -5.76 1.90 -14.59
N ASN A 339 -4.69 1.28 -14.07
CA ASN A 339 -3.32 1.69 -14.42
C ASN A 339 -2.29 0.55 -14.58
N TRP A 340 -2.66 -0.72 -14.48
CA TRP A 340 -1.70 -1.84 -14.40
C TRP A 340 -1.07 -2.26 -15.74
N GLY A 341 -1.36 -1.60 -16.84
CA GLY A 341 -0.90 -1.96 -18.19
C GLY A 341 0.35 -1.23 -18.70
N THR A 342 0.85 -0.25 -17.99
CA THR A 342 2.06 0.50 -18.39
C THR A 342 3.29 -0.10 -17.72
N ASP A 343 4.28 -0.46 -18.53
CA ASP A 343 5.57 -1.02 -18.09
C ASP A 343 6.38 0.06 -17.35
N ILE A 344 6.38 -0.04 -16.01
CA ILE A 344 6.69 1.02 -15.06
C ILE A 344 8.21 1.23 -14.88
N GLY A 345 9.03 0.26 -15.27
CA GLY A 345 10.45 0.27 -14.94
C GLY A 345 11.35 0.99 -15.96
N GLN A 346 10.96 1.05 -17.20
CA GLN A 346 11.82 1.50 -18.28
C GLN A 346 11.64 2.99 -18.63
N ALA A 347 10.43 3.52 -18.57
CA ALA A 347 10.13 4.89 -18.93
C ALA A 347 10.79 5.93 -18.00
N ALA A 348 10.87 5.67 -16.68
CA ALA A 348 11.48 6.61 -15.73
C ALA A 348 13.02 6.70 -15.87
N ILE A 349 13.68 5.59 -16.23
CA ILE A 349 15.13 5.55 -16.47
C ILE A 349 15.45 6.28 -17.80
N ASP A 350 14.59 6.14 -18.80
CA ASP A 350 14.75 6.77 -20.10
C ASP A 350 14.56 8.30 -20.06
N SER A 351 13.65 8.83 -19.23
CA SER A 351 13.42 10.28 -19.12
C SER A 351 14.63 11.03 -18.56
N THR A 352 15.31 10.47 -17.57
CA THR A 352 16.53 11.07 -16.98
C THR A 352 17.73 11.00 -17.94
N ALA A 353 17.82 9.95 -18.73
CA ALA A 353 18.87 9.81 -19.76
C ALA A 353 18.63 10.75 -20.96
N ARG A 354 17.38 10.94 -21.36
CA ARG A 354 16.98 11.88 -22.44
C ARG A 354 17.24 13.33 -22.06
N ALA A 355 16.96 13.71 -20.81
CA ALA A 355 17.26 15.06 -20.31
C ALA A 355 18.77 15.39 -20.33
N ARG A 356 19.65 14.38 -20.23
CA ARG A 356 21.11 14.56 -20.25
C ARG A 356 21.71 14.82 -21.65
N ASN A 357 21.10 14.28 -22.72
CA ASN A 357 21.65 14.30 -24.09
C ASN A 357 20.84 15.21 -25.05
N ARG A 358 20.05 16.10 -24.52
CA ARG A 358 19.16 16.94 -25.30
C ARG A 358 19.90 18.13 -25.93
N GLU A 359 19.68 18.36 -27.23
CA GLU A 359 20.05 19.62 -27.86
C GLU A 359 19.15 20.76 -27.36
N ARG A 360 19.74 21.90 -27.00
CA ARG A 360 19.00 23.11 -26.69
C ARG A 360 18.17 23.55 -27.91
N LYS A 361 16.88 23.72 -27.69
CA LYS A 361 15.97 24.23 -28.74
C LYS A 361 15.25 25.45 -28.17
N GLN A 362 15.78 26.63 -28.47
CA GLN A 362 15.03 27.85 -28.16
C GLN A 362 13.87 27.99 -29.14
N ALA A 363 12.64 27.97 -28.62
CA ALA A 363 11.44 28.07 -29.43
C ALA A 363 10.36 28.90 -28.72
N ASP A 364 9.47 29.49 -29.51
CA ASP A 364 8.35 30.27 -29.01
C ASP A 364 7.33 29.35 -28.30
N ILE A 365 6.74 29.85 -27.21
CA ILE A 365 5.57 29.26 -26.60
C ILE A 365 4.34 30.02 -27.09
N ARG A 366 3.34 29.30 -27.59
CA ARG A 366 2.06 29.88 -28.01
C ARG A 366 0.92 29.20 -27.30
N VAL A 367 0.05 29.98 -26.69
CA VAL A 367 -1.21 29.55 -26.11
C VAL A 367 -2.30 30.05 -27.08
N GLU A 368 -3.11 29.14 -27.59
CA GLU A 368 -4.12 29.43 -28.62
C GLU A 368 -5.51 29.02 -28.15
N ASN A 369 -6.43 29.99 -28.03
CA ASN A 369 -7.86 29.84 -27.67
C ASN A 369 -8.10 28.98 -26.46
N LEU A 370 -7.27 29.13 -25.42
CA LEU A 370 -7.26 28.25 -24.25
C LEU A 370 -8.36 28.64 -23.28
N SER A 371 -9.20 27.64 -22.91
CA SER A 371 -10.21 27.75 -21.86
C SER A 371 -10.10 26.59 -20.88
N PHE A 372 -10.30 26.89 -19.60
CA PHE A 372 -10.17 25.90 -18.53
C PHE A 372 -11.17 26.11 -17.40
N THR A 373 -11.78 25.01 -16.97
CA THR A 373 -12.69 24.90 -15.82
C THR A 373 -12.20 23.79 -14.87
N TYR A 374 -12.11 24.06 -13.56
CA TYR A 374 -11.82 22.97 -12.59
C TYR A 374 -13.02 22.02 -12.51
N PRO A 375 -12.80 20.71 -12.25
CA PRO A 375 -13.85 19.70 -12.27
C PRO A 375 -15.02 19.96 -11.30
N GLU A 376 -14.80 20.76 -10.24
CA GLU A 376 -15.81 21.08 -9.21
C GLU A 376 -16.44 22.48 -9.42
N MET A 377 -16.11 23.18 -10.50
CA MET A 377 -16.62 24.51 -10.81
C MET A 377 -17.53 24.47 -12.04
N ASP A 378 -18.58 25.27 -12.01
CA ASP A 378 -19.51 25.42 -13.14
C ASP A 378 -19.01 26.48 -14.14
N GLU A 379 -18.21 27.44 -13.69
CA GLU A 379 -17.72 28.53 -14.51
C GLU A 379 -16.24 28.35 -14.85
N PRO A 380 -15.81 28.66 -16.09
CA PRO A 380 -14.41 28.62 -16.48
C PRO A 380 -13.59 29.67 -15.73
N VAL A 381 -12.40 29.25 -15.29
CA VAL A 381 -11.41 30.13 -14.65
C VAL A 381 -10.62 30.94 -15.68
N LEU A 382 -10.48 30.40 -16.89
CA LEU A 382 -9.81 31.04 -18.02
C LEU A 382 -10.65 30.88 -19.29
N HIS A 383 -10.76 31.98 -20.07
CA HIS A 383 -11.58 32.06 -21.27
C HIS A 383 -10.78 32.52 -22.45
N ASP A 384 -10.76 31.79 -23.56
CA ASP A 384 -10.19 32.14 -24.87
C ASP A 384 -8.82 32.86 -24.75
N VAL A 385 -7.93 32.32 -23.93
CA VAL A 385 -6.62 32.89 -23.65
C VAL A 385 -5.70 32.71 -24.85
N ASN A 386 -5.11 33.82 -25.29
CA ASN A 386 -4.15 33.86 -26.40
C ASN A 386 -2.88 34.58 -25.94
N ILE A 387 -1.74 33.86 -25.87
CA ILE A 387 -0.44 34.37 -25.41
C ILE A 387 0.65 33.92 -26.37
N THR A 388 1.61 34.77 -26.62
CA THR A 388 2.83 34.42 -27.35
C THR A 388 4.04 34.85 -26.51
N VAL A 389 4.86 33.90 -26.10
CA VAL A 389 6.15 34.12 -25.44
C VAL A 389 7.24 33.80 -26.44
N LYS A 390 8.03 34.80 -26.81
CA LYS A 390 9.14 34.62 -27.74
C LYS A 390 10.33 33.94 -27.07
N ALA A 391 11.01 33.09 -27.79
CA ALA A 391 12.23 32.45 -27.36
C ALA A 391 13.26 33.45 -26.83
N GLY A 392 13.90 33.15 -25.68
CA GLY A 392 14.94 34.01 -25.09
C GLY A 392 14.44 35.37 -24.61
N THR A 393 13.14 35.48 -24.27
CA THR A 393 12.57 36.72 -23.68
C THR A 393 12.02 36.45 -22.29
N SER A 394 11.90 37.50 -21.49
CA SER A 394 11.25 37.49 -20.18
C SER A 394 9.81 38.03 -20.27
N VAL A 395 8.87 37.28 -19.72
CA VAL A 395 7.44 37.63 -19.70
C VAL A 395 6.92 37.69 -18.28
N GLY A 396 6.34 38.82 -17.88
CA GLY A 396 5.65 39.00 -16.62
C GLY A 396 4.17 38.68 -16.72
N ILE A 397 3.62 37.91 -15.77
CA ILE A 397 2.19 37.64 -15.62
C ILE A 397 1.72 38.33 -14.35
N VAL A 398 0.79 39.27 -14.47
CA VAL A 398 0.21 40.05 -13.38
C VAL A 398 -1.30 39.88 -13.28
N GLY A 399 -1.88 40.32 -12.19
CA GLY A 399 -3.33 40.31 -11.96
C GLY A 399 -3.66 40.20 -10.48
N VAL A 400 -4.89 40.45 -10.11
CA VAL A 400 -5.35 40.33 -8.71
C VAL A 400 -5.27 38.88 -8.22
N THR A 401 -5.24 38.70 -6.90
CA THR A 401 -5.30 37.35 -6.31
C THR A 401 -6.61 36.67 -6.72
N GLY A 402 -6.51 35.40 -7.16
CA GLY A 402 -7.66 34.66 -7.66
C GLY A 402 -8.02 34.88 -9.15
N ALA A 403 -7.30 35.73 -9.87
CA ALA A 403 -7.60 36.00 -11.29
C ALA A 403 -7.29 34.83 -12.26
N GLY A 404 -6.66 33.74 -11.80
CA GLY A 404 -6.31 32.58 -12.64
C GLY A 404 -4.84 32.52 -13.10
N LYS A 405 -3.94 33.35 -12.53
CA LYS A 405 -2.50 33.36 -12.87
C LYS A 405 -1.82 31.99 -12.68
N THR A 406 -1.98 31.40 -11.50
CA THR A 406 -1.41 30.08 -11.20
C THR A 406 -2.02 29.01 -12.09
N THR A 407 -3.33 29.06 -12.34
CA THR A 407 -4.02 28.14 -13.25
C THR A 407 -3.44 28.22 -14.67
N LEU A 408 -3.17 29.45 -15.17
CA LEU A 408 -2.55 29.66 -16.47
C LEU A 408 -1.14 29.03 -16.53
N VAL A 409 -0.33 29.23 -15.49
CA VAL A 409 1.02 28.65 -15.42
C VAL A 409 0.96 27.14 -15.29
N ASP A 410 0.07 26.58 -14.48
CA ASP A 410 -0.13 25.12 -14.35
C ASP A 410 -0.54 24.49 -15.70
N LEU A 411 -1.33 25.17 -16.51
CA LEU A 411 -1.66 24.75 -17.86
C LEU A 411 -0.43 24.79 -18.80
N ILE A 412 0.36 25.86 -18.76
CA ILE A 412 1.58 25.97 -19.60
C ILE A 412 2.64 24.96 -19.13
N LEU A 413 2.75 24.67 -17.83
CA LEU A 413 3.60 23.59 -17.31
C LEU A 413 3.12 22.20 -17.76
N GLY A 414 1.87 22.07 -18.24
CA GLY A 414 1.25 20.80 -18.61
C GLY A 414 0.78 19.98 -17.42
N LEU A 415 0.64 20.58 -16.22
CA LEU A 415 0.07 19.95 -15.05
C LEU A 415 -1.46 19.81 -15.14
N LEU A 416 -2.10 20.75 -15.83
CA LEU A 416 -3.53 20.77 -16.12
C LEU A 416 -3.76 20.62 -17.62
N GLU A 417 -4.86 19.98 -17.99
CA GLU A 417 -5.28 19.84 -19.41
C GLU A 417 -6.42 20.81 -19.72
N PRO A 418 -6.25 21.69 -20.72
CA PRO A 418 -7.32 22.61 -21.12
C PRO A 418 -8.47 21.85 -21.79
N GLN A 419 -9.72 22.28 -21.55
CA GLN A 419 -10.88 21.73 -22.25
C GLN A 419 -10.99 22.23 -23.69
N GLN A 420 -10.47 23.44 -23.96
CA GLN A 420 -10.42 24.00 -25.28
C GLN A 420 -9.07 24.67 -25.52
N GLY A 421 -8.65 24.74 -26.79
CA GLY A 421 -7.38 25.32 -27.18
C GLY A 421 -6.20 24.37 -27.05
N ARG A 422 -5.01 24.91 -27.22
CA ARG A 422 -3.73 24.17 -27.18
C ARG A 422 -2.57 25.06 -26.79
N ILE A 423 -1.50 24.41 -26.33
CA ILE A 423 -0.24 25.06 -25.97
C ILE A 423 0.85 24.46 -26.84
N LEU A 424 1.54 25.32 -27.59
CA LEU A 424 2.55 24.91 -28.54
C LEU A 424 3.94 25.38 -28.09
N TYR A 425 4.93 24.53 -28.24
CA TYR A 425 6.35 24.86 -28.12
C TYR A 425 7.06 24.58 -29.46
N GLY A 426 7.55 25.64 -30.12
CA GLY A 426 8.15 25.51 -31.44
C GLY A 426 7.19 25.01 -32.53
N GLY A 427 5.88 25.20 -32.33
CA GLY A 427 4.83 24.76 -33.26
C GLY A 427 4.27 23.36 -32.97
N GLU A 428 4.84 22.62 -32.02
CA GLU A 428 4.36 21.30 -31.61
C GLU A 428 3.53 21.41 -30.33
N ASP A 429 2.41 20.67 -30.21
CA ASP A 429 1.60 20.64 -28.97
C ASP A 429 2.41 19.95 -27.85
N ILE A 430 2.53 20.62 -26.69
CA ILE A 430 3.29 20.08 -25.54
C ILE A 430 2.75 18.74 -25.04
N ARG A 431 1.49 18.42 -25.32
CA ARG A 431 0.84 17.16 -24.91
C ARG A 431 1.27 15.98 -25.78
N GLU A 432 1.62 16.22 -27.05
CA GLU A 432 2.06 15.15 -27.96
C GLU A 432 3.43 14.60 -27.57
N ASN A 433 4.28 15.42 -26.92
CA ASN A 433 5.58 15.00 -26.41
C ASN A 433 5.84 15.63 -25.03
N TYR A 434 4.99 15.27 -24.05
CA TYR A 434 5.03 15.84 -22.70
C TYR A 434 6.35 15.59 -21.96
N GLU A 435 6.99 14.43 -22.17
CA GLU A 435 8.29 14.11 -21.57
C GLU A 435 9.40 15.06 -22.07
N ASP A 436 9.41 15.41 -23.36
CA ASP A 436 10.36 16.37 -23.91
C ASP A 436 10.10 17.78 -23.35
N TRP A 437 8.83 18.17 -23.23
CA TRP A 437 8.44 19.43 -22.61
C TRP A 437 8.90 19.51 -21.15
N GLN A 438 8.63 18.49 -20.35
CA GLN A 438 9.07 18.42 -18.94
C GLN A 438 10.59 18.54 -18.80
N ALA A 439 11.35 17.95 -19.72
CA ALA A 439 12.80 18.04 -19.72
C ALA A 439 13.33 19.45 -20.05
N ARG A 440 12.50 20.34 -20.65
CA ARG A 440 12.88 21.70 -21.06
C ARG A 440 12.52 22.77 -20.05
N ILE A 441 11.71 22.44 -19.06
CA ILE A 441 11.23 23.41 -18.09
C ILE A 441 11.97 23.32 -16.74
N GLY A 442 12.23 24.49 -16.15
CA GLY A 442 12.60 24.64 -14.74
C GLY A 442 11.49 25.39 -14.02
N TYR A 443 11.00 24.86 -12.92
CA TYR A 443 9.93 25.47 -12.14
C TYR A 443 10.38 25.82 -10.73
N ILE A 444 10.16 27.06 -10.34
CA ILE A 444 10.45 27.60 -9.01
C ILE A 444 9.12 27.98 -8.39
N PRO A 445 8.54 27.13 -7.51
CA PRO A 445 7.25 27.40 -6.87
C PRO A 445 7.36 28.48 -5.79
N GLN A 446 6.23 29.08 -5.46
CA GLN A 446 6.10 30.03 -4.35
C GLN A 446 6.56 29.41 -3.02
N ASN A 447 6.13 28.19 -2.72
CA ASN A 447 6.53 27.44 -1.54
C ASN A 447 7.48 26.29 -1.93
N ILE A 448 8.74 26.41 -1.52
CA ILE A 448 9.76 25.40 -1.84
C ILE A 448 9.62 24.19 -0.92
N TYR A 449 9.30 23.04 -1.52
CA TYR A 449 9.36 21.76 -0.82
C TYR A 449 10.80 21.23 -0.75
N LEU A 450 11.29 20.97 0.46
CA LEU A 450 12.62 20.41 0.71
C LEU A 450 12.51 19.10 1.48
N THR A 451 13.30 18.12 1.06
CA THR A 451 13.41 16.80 1.72
C THR A 451 14.40 16.87 2.88
N ASP A 452 14.27 15.97 3.87
CA ASP A 452 15.23 15.81 4.98
C ASP A 452 16.51 15.10 4.50
N GLU A 453 17.12 15.68 3.46
CA GLU A 453 18.33 15.20 2.83
C GLU A 453 19.40 16.30 2.80
N SER A 454 20.54 16.02 2.18
CA SER A 454 21.62 17.00 1.99
C SER A 454 21.24 18.11 1.01
N ILE A 455 21.98 19.23 1.02
CA ILE A 455 21.86 20.29 0.01
C ILE A 455 22.06 19.72 -1.39
N ARG A 456 23.07 18.85 -1.59
CA ARG A 456 23.32 18.14 -2.83
C ARG A 456 22.08 17.45 -3.36
N ALA A 457 21.45 16.61 -2.54
CA ALA A 457 20.27 15.83 -2.92
C ALA A 457 19.03 16.74 -3.16
N ASN A 458 18.92 17.86 -2.46
CA ASN A 458 17.83 18.82 -2.66
C ASN A 458 17.99 19.65 -3.93
N VAL A 459 19.20 19.97 -4.36
CA VAL A 459 19.46 20.64 -5.64
C VAL A 459 19.24 19.66 -6.80
N ALA A 460 19.82 18.45 -6.71
CA ALA A 460 19.66 17.39 -7.70
C ALA A 460 18.47 16.47 -7.39
N LEU A 461 17.32 17.05 -7.06
CA LEU A 461 16.13 16.32 -6.61
C LEU A 461 15.72 15.22 -7.62
N GLY A 462 15.53 14.01 -7.10
CA GLY A 462 15.07 12.87 -7.91
C GLY A 462 16.20 12.03 -8.54
N LEU A 463 17.47 12.40 -8.34
CA LEU A 463 18.62 11.60 -8.76
C LEU A 463 19.16 10.72 -7.63
N TYR A 464 19.64 9.53 -8.00
CA TYR A 464 20.40 8.69 -7.07
C TYR A 464 21.79 9.31 -6.81
N ALA A 465 22.36 9.06 -5.64
CA ALA A 465 23.62 9.68 -5.21
C ALA A 465 24.75 9.51 -6.25
N GLU A 466 24.82 8.36 -6.90
CA GLU A 466 25.83 8.02 -7.91
C GLU A 466 25.63 8.76 -9.25
N GLN A 467 24.47 9.38 -9.44
CA GLN A 467 24.10 10.11 -10.66
C GLN A 467 24.28 11.62 -10.53
N ILE A 468 24.51 12.10 -9.31
CA ILE A 468 24.62 13.54 -9.04
C ILE A 468 25.98 14.04 -9.50
N ASP A 469 25.97 15.11 -10.29
CA ASP A 469 27.14 15.81 -10.75
C ASP A 469 27.41 17.02 -9.83
N ASP A 470 28.44 16.92 -9.00
CA ASP A 470 28.78 17.97 -8.02
C ASP A 470 29.20 19.30 -8.69
N GLU A 471 29.82 19.28 -9.88
CA GLU A 471 30.17 20.51 -10.61
C GLU A 471 28.92 21.28 -11.02
N LYS A 472 27.90 20.53 -11.50
CA LYS A 472 26.59 21.13 -11.82
C LYS A 472 25.88 21.64 -10.58
N VAL A 473 25.98 20.92 -9.44
CA VAL A 473 25.41 21.39 -8.17
C VAL A 473 26.04 22.70 -7.75
N TRP A 474 27.37 22.81 -7.78
CA TRP A 474 28.07 24.04 -7.43
C TRP A 474 27.71 25.19 -8.40
N LYS A 475 27.70 24.92 -9.72
CA LYS A 475 27.29 25.93 -10.69
C LYS A 475 25.88 26.44 -10.40
N ALA A 476 24.91 25.54 -10.18
CA ALA A 476 23.53 25.92 -9.87
C ALA A 476 23.41 26.72 -8.57
N LEU A 477 24.22 26.38 -7.55
CA LEU A 477 24.25 27.13 -6.29
C LEU A 477 24.89 28.51 -6.46
N ASP A 478 25.92 28.64 -7.28
CA ASP A 478 26.55 29.94 -7.59
C ASP A 478 25.59 30.82 -8.40
N ASP A 479 24.92 30.26 -9.42
CA ASP A 479 23.89 30.97 -10.20
C ASP A 479 22.71 31.41 -9.30
N ALA A 480 22.36 30.61 -8.27
CA ALA A 480 21.36 30.97 -7.27
C ALA A 480 21.89 31.88 -6.12
N GLN A 481 23.10 32.38 -6.21
CA GLN A 481 23.76 33.24 -5.21
C GLN A 481 23.83 32.60 -3.80
N LEU A 482 23.96 31.27 -3.73
CA LEU A 482 24.03 30.49 -2.47
C LEU A 482 25.36 29.74 -2.29
N GLY A 483 26.24 29.74 -3.30
CA GLY A 483 27.48 28.97 -3.31
C GLY A 483 28.39 29.31 -2.14
N ASP A 484 28.66 30.58 -1.86
CA ASP A 484 29.53 31.05 -0.76
C ASP A 484 28.99 30.63 0.61
N PHE A 485 27.67 30.72 0.82
CA PHE A 485 27.05 30.21 2.05
C PHE A 485 27.29 28.73 2.24
N VAL A 486 27.10 27.92 1.19
CA VAL A 486 27.26 26.46 1.26
C VAL A 486 28.75 26.07 1.46
N ARG A 487 29.70 26.78 0.82
CA ARG A 487 31.15 26.58 1.02
C ARG A 487 31.56 26.89 2.47
N GLY A 488 30.87 27.84 3.12
CA GLY A 488 31.12 28.19 4.54
C GLY A 488 30.57 27.18 5.54
N LEU A 489 29.74 26.21 5.12
CA LEU A 489 29.18 25.19 6.00
C LEU A 489 30.22 24.09 6.29
N LYS A 490 30.24 23.57 7.52
CA LYS A 490 31.17 22.49 7.94
C LYS A 490 31.18 21.27 7.02
N ASN A 491 30.02 20.89 6.53
CA ASN A 491 29.84 19.71 5.67
C ASN A 491 29.58 20.07 4.19
N GLY A 492 29.67 21.35 3.79
CA GLY A 492 29.43 21.81 2.42
C GLY A 492 28.13 21.25 1.84
N LEU A 493 28.20 20.60 0.68
CA LEU A 493 27.07 20.00 -0.02
C LEU A 493 26.37 18.88 0.77
N ASP A 494 27.08 18.19 1.67
CA ASP A 494 26.52 17.09 2.48
C ASP A 494 25.79 17.58 3.74
N THR A 495 25.64 18.90 3.91
CA THR A 495 24.89 19.46 5.02
C THR A 495 23.44 19.07 4.93
N LYS A 496 22.93 18.35 5.96
CA LYS A 496 21.51 18.02 6.11
C LYS A 496 20.73 19.24 6.54
N ILE A 497 19.66 19.54 5.82
CA ILE A 497 18.85 20.75 6.03
C ILE A 497 17.64 20.55 6.94
N GLY A 498 17.35 19.31 7.34
CA GLY A 498 16.20 18.95 8.16
C GLY A 498 14.88 18.92 7.38
N GLU A 499 13.84 18.36 8.01
CA GLU A 499 12.53 18.24 7.39
C GLU A 499 12.00 19.63 6.99
N MET A 500 11.52 19.75 5.75
CA MET A 500 11.06 21.01 5.14
C MET A 500 12.11 22.16 5.21
N GLY A 501 13.39 21.83 5.34
CA GLY A 501 14.47 22.82 5.39
C GLY A 501 14.44 23.70 6.65
N VAL A 502 14.01 23.17 7.79
CA VAL A 502 13.86 23.92 9.07
C VAL A 502 15.14 24.63 9.53
N ARG A 503 16.30 24.15 9.10
CA ARG A 503 17.62 24.72 9.46
C ARG A 503 18.04 25.89 8.58
N LEU A 504 17.24 26.26 7.58
CA LEU A 504 17.52 27.30 6.62
C LEU A 504 16.58 28.50 6.81
N SER A 505 17.08 29.70 6.51
CA SER A 505 16.20 30.88 6.41
C SER A 505 15.25 30.75 5.19
N GLY A 506 14.18 31.55 5.16
CA GLY A 506 13.25 31.61 4.03
C GLY A 506 13.97 31.87 2.70
N GLY A 507 14.87 32.86 2.69
CA GLY A 507 15.64 33.17 1.49
C GLY A 507 16.65 32.09 1.09
N GLN A 508 17.24 31.37 2.04
CA GLN A 508 18.10 30.21 1.70
C GLN A 508 17.30 29.06 1.10
N ARG A 509 16.12 28.75 1.64
CA ARG A 509 15.21 27.74 1.04
C ARG A 509 14.86 28.12 -0.38
N GLN A 510 14.51 29.38 -0.61
CA GLN A 510 14.12 29.87 -1.94
C GLN A 510 15.26 29.74 -2.95
N ARG A 511 16.50 30.09 -2.55
CA ARG A 511 17.69 29.93 -3.40
C ARG A 511 18.05 28.46 -3.69
N ILE A 512 17.78 27.52 -2.79
CA ILE A 512 17.89 26.10 -3.10
C ILE A 512 16.84 25.70 -4.17
N GLY A 513 15.62 26.23 -4.09
CA GLY A 513 14.61 26.00 -5.13
C GLY A 513 15.04 26.53 -6.50
N ILE A 514 15.68 27.70 -6.54
CA ILE A 514 16.26 28.28 -7.74
C ILE A 514 17.40 27.40 -8.28
N ALA A 515 18.35 26.98 -7.42
CA ALA A 515 19.45 26.11 -7.80
C ALA A 515 18.92 24.77 -8.36
N ARG A 516 17.86 24.19 -7.76
CA ARG A 516 17.18 23.00 -8.25
C ARG A 516 16.66 23.16 -9.66
N ALA A 517 15.98 24.27 -9.96
CA ALA A 517 15.46 24.55 -11.30
C ALA A 517 16.57 24.71 -12.32
N LEU A 518 17.71 25.29 -11.94
CA LEU A 518 18.86 25.52 -12.81
C LEU A 518 19.75 24.30 -13.02
N TYR A 519 19.74 23.32 -12.10
CA TYR A 519 20.62 22.14 -12.17
C TYR A 519 20.48 21.34 -13.48
N TYR A 520 19.26 21.27 -14.03
CA TYR A 520 18.96 20.53 -15.25
C TYR A 520 19.13 21.37 -16.53
N ASP A 521 19.61 22.62 -16.41
CA ASP A 521 19.84 23.56 -17.52
C ASP A 521 18.61 23.68 -18.46
N PRO A 522 17.46 24.16 -17.95
CA PRO A 522 16.22 24.23 -18.71
C PRO A 522 16.29 25.27 -19.84
N ASP A 523 15.45 25.08 -20.90
CA ASP A 523 15.25 26.08 -21.95
C ASP A 523 14.26 27.18 -21.51
N VAL A 524 13.30 26.82 -20.65
CA VAL A 524 12.24 27.71 -20.16
C VAL A 524 12.23 27.67 -18.63
N LEU A 525 12.23 28.84 -17.99
CA LEU A 525 12.18 29.02 -16.55
C LEU A 525 10.85 29.64 -16.14
N PHE A 526 10.15 28.96 -15.22
CA PHE A 526 8.94 29.49 -14.58
C PHE A 526 9.28 29.93 -13.15
N LEU A 527 8.94 31.15 -12.80
CA LEU A 527 9.12 31.73 -11.48
C LEU A 527 7.76 32.13 -10.90
N ASP A 528 7.26 31.37 -9.94
CA ASP A 528 6.00 31.66 -9.26
C ASP A 528 6.28 32.35 -7.91
N GLU A 529 6.21 33.67 -7.89
CA GLU A 529 6.51 34.51 -6.71
C GLU A 529 7.85 34.16 -6.03
N ALA A 530 8.82 33.72 -6.81
CA ALA A 530 10.07 33.11 -6.36
C ALA A 530 10.98 34.03 -5.51
N THR A 531 10.64 35.31 -5.35
CA THR A 531 11.43 36.30 -4.60
C THR A 531 10.72 36.84 -3.35
N ALA A 532 9.50 36.37 -3.07
CA ALA A 532 8.65 36.92 -2.00
C ALA A 532 9.28 36.86 -0.57
N ALA A 533 10.11 35.86 -0.30
CA ALA A 533 10.79 35.65 1.00
C ALA A 533 12.22 36.23 1.04
N LEU A 534 12.67 36.92 -0.01
CA LEU A 534 14.01 37.51 -0.09
C LEU A 534 13.99 38.96 0.42
N ASP A 535 15.10 39.36 1.02
CA ASP A 535 15.37 40.78 1.25
C ASP A 535 15.68 41.50 -0.08
N THR A 536 15.49 42.79 -0.14
CA THR A 536 15.60 43.59 -1.38
C THR A 536 16.96 43.48 -2.07
N ALA A 537 18.04 43.32 -1.32
CA ALA A 537 19.38 43.21 -1.89
C ALA A 537 19.57 41.85 -2.55
N THR A 538 19.15 40.78 -1.85
CA THR A 538 19.18 39.40 -2.37
C THR A 538 18.20 39.22 -3.52
N GLU A 539 17.00 39.80 -3.46
CA GLU A 539 16.03 39.81 -4.55
C GLU A 539 16.65 40.38 -5.85
N LYS A 540 17.27 41.56 -5.74
CA LYS A 540 17.96 42.22 -6.87
C LYS A 540 19.09 41.35 -7.44
N ALA A 541 19.90 40.74 -6.56
CA ALA A 541 20.99 39.87 -7.00
C ALA A 541 20.49 38.60 -7.74
N VAL A 542 19.44 37.96 -7.20
CA VAL A 542 18.81 36.79 -7.85
C VAL A 542 18.13 37.19 -9.16
N MET A 543 17.39 38.30 -9.19
CA MET A 543 16.76 38.79 -10.42
C MET A 543 17.78 39.21 -11.47
N ALA A 544 18.91 39.81 -11.05
CA ALA A 544 20.01 40.11 -11.98
C ALA A 544 20.61 38.83 -12.57
N ALA A 545 20.77 37.76 -11.79
CA ALA A 545 21.21 36.45 -12.28
C ALA A 545 20.17 35.85 -13.25
N VAL A 546 18.88 35.88 -12.90
CA VAL A 546 17.80 35.42 -13.78
C VAL A 546 17.73 36.23 -15.06
N ASN A 547 17.85 37.57 -14.97
CA ASN A 547 17.87 38.46 -16.17
C ASN A 547 19.11 38.25 -17.02
N ALA A 548 20.26 37.92 -16.46
CA ALA A 548 21.44 37.53 -17.24
C ALA A 548 21.21 36.22 -18.01
N LEU A 549 20.48 35.28 -17.39
CA LEU A 549 20.06 34.00 -18.00
C LEU A 549 18.93 34.20 -19.04
N SER A 550 18.10 35.26 -18.92
CA SER A 550 16.96 35.49 -19.82
C SER A 550 17.33 35.73 -21.29
N ARG A 551 18.59 36.09 -21.59
CA ARG A 551 19.11 36.13 -22.97
C ARG A 551 19.41 34.73 -23.54
N GLU A 552 19.64 33.76 -22.68
CA GLU A 552 19.93 32.37 -23.03
C GLU A 552 18.74 31.45 -22.81
N LYS A 553 17.73 31.87 -22.02
CA LYS A 553 16.57 31.09 -21.61
C LYS A 553 15.31 31.94 -21.73
N THR A 554 14.17 31.29 -21.94
CA THR A 554 12.86 31.96 -21.88
C THR A 554 12.40 32.01 -20.41
N CYS A 555 12.00 33.17 -19.90
CA CYS A 555 11.57 33.32 -18.52
C CYS A 555 10.09 33.75 -18.43
N ILE A 556 9.27 33.00 -17.65
CA ILE A 556 7.88 33.34 -17.35
C ILE A 556 7.80 33.62 -15.83
N ILE A 557 7.44 34.84 -15.47
CA ILE A 557 7.52 35.35 -14.09
C ILE A 557 6.13 35.76 -13.62
N ILE A 558 5.59 35.06 -12.62
CA ILE A 558 4.42 35.52 -11.89
C ILE A 558 4.90 36.43 -10.77
N ALA A 559 4.44 37.67 -10.76
CA ALA A 559 4.82 38.62 -9.72
C ALA A 559 3.62 39.36 -9.15
N HIS A 560 3.67 39.56 -7.83
CA HIS A 560 2.79 40.50 -7.13
C HIS A 560 3.42 41.89 -6.96
N ARG A 561 4.75 41.98 -7.16
CA ARG A 561 5.49 43.26 -7.08
C ARG A 561 5.82 43.71 -8.51
N LEU A 562 5.41 44.93 -8.86
CA LEU A 562 5.71 45.53 -10.15
C LEU A 562 7.22 45.66 -10.41
N THR A 563 8.01 45.85 -9.37
CA THR A 563 9.48 45.96 -9.44
C THR A 563 10.14 44.68 -9.99
N THR A 564 9.53 43.51 -9.80
CA THR A 564 10.09 42.24 -10.25
C THR A 564 9.93 42.05 -11.76
N ILE A 565 8.99 42.76 -12.39
CA ILE A 565 8.63 42.60 -13.84
C ILE A 565 8.93 43.86 -14.63
N GLU A 566 9.47 44.93 -14.03
CA GLU A 566 9.81 46.18 -14.71
C GLU A 566 10.76 45.96 -15.89
N ASP A 567 11.66 45.00 -15.76
CA ASP A 567 12.66 44.65 -16.80
C ASP A 567 12.17 43.55 -17.80
N CYS A 568 10.92 43.07 -17.67
CA CYS A 568 10.38 42.06 -18.59
C CYS A 568 10.12 42.65 -19.98
N ASP A 569 10.40 41.83 -21.02
CA ASP A 569 10.18 42.20 -22.42
C ASP A 569 8.69 42.34 -22.78
N ALA A 570 7.83 41.61 -22.10
CA ALA A 570 6.39 41.70 -22.25
C ALA A 570 5.69 41.49 -20.92
N ILE A 571 4.53 42.09 -20.74
CA ILE A 571 3.68 41.95 -19.56
C ILE A 571 2.27 41.58 -19.99
N TYR A 572 1.73 40.51 -19.42
CA TYR A 572 0.35 40.05 -19.57
C TYR A 572 -0.43 40.23 -18.28
N GLU A 573 -1.59 40.86 -18.37
CA GLU A 573 -2.51 40.99 -17.23
C GLU A 573 -3.62 39.94 -17.32
N VAL A 574 -3.81 39.19 -16.25
CA VAL A 574 -4.93 38.24 -16.07
C VAL A 574 -6.00 38.92 -15.24
N LYS A 575 -7.18 39.13 -15.83
CA LYS A 575 -8.31 39.76 -15.19
C LYS A 575 -9.61 39.10 -15.65
N ASP A 576 -10.46 38.70 -14.68
CA ASP A 576 -11.77 38.07 -14.92
C ASP A 576 -11.70 36.90 -15.94
N GLY A 577 -10.66 36.06 -15.82
CA GLY A 577 -10.44 34.90 -16.68
C GLY A 577 -9.90 35.22 -18.08
N LEU A 578 -9.76 36.49 -18.43
CA LEU A 578 -9.19 36.94 -19.69
C LEU A 578 -7.71 37.35 -19.54
N VAL A 579 -6.95 37.26 -20.61
CA VAL A 579 -5.54 37.68 -20.62
C VAL A 579 -5.32 38.74 -21.69
N SER A 580 -4.77 39.88 -21.27
CA SER A 580 -4.46 40.99 -22.17
C SER A 580 -2.99 41.38 -22.08
N ARG A 581 -2.37 41.70 -23.22
CA ARG A 581 -1.00 42.22 -23.24
C ARG A 581 -1.01 43.70 -22.88
N GLN A 582 -0.23 44.06 -21.84
CA GLN A 582 -0.09 45.46 -21.37
C GLN A 582 1.15 46.14 -21.96
N ARG A 583 2.21 45.37 -22.24
CA ARG A 583 3.47 45.86 -22.79
C ARG A 583 4.01 44.89 -23.82
#